data_35046055798545ea460700eb0b7ad4bd
#
_entry.id   35046055798545ea460700eb0b7ad4bd
#
_cell.length_a   1.000
_cell.length_b   1.000
_cell.length_c   1.000
_cell.angle_alpha   90.00
_cell.angle_beta   90.00
_cell.angle_gamma   90.00
#
_symmetry.space_group_name_H-M   'P 1'
#
loop_
_entity.id
_entity.type
_entity.pdbx_description
1 polymer ?
#
loop_
_entity_poly.entity_id
_entity_poly.type
_entity_poly.pdbx_seq_one_letter_code
_entity_poly.pdbx_strand_id
1 'polypeptide(L)'
;TASDITVNGVITTGAQSYTGNGITVAAASQSTTNNIQINALNNVSINAGLNAQTLTLTSASGKTISGNGDLVASNFLLNGAGVNYTLNTATANQVGTLAASIGVGNLAFQNSTAFTVGTIGAVSGITTSGTLNLASTTGDISISNQITSTNTTASAVVINAGKSKNSRDNTDGNVVFGTGIRVVLDAAATGKIYSGSLAETTLATMIGSGTGRFRYDSDEVTTSYTTALSTGLYGIYRQRPTLSSAASDVTKTYDGLAFAGNTSVTYSGYVNGDVSPNVAGYGANNTINAGSYDITVSGAISGLGYDVTPSNFKLTVTPRILTITASASTKVYDGTNIASVLLASNKIATDSLTLAQTGATFSDQNAGTNKTVTVSGLSFSGASAFNYTLNGVSSTSTTANITAKTLNVSGITATNKVYDGNTTATFNTSGVTNATLVSGGMVAGDNLVVSATGSFADK
;
A
#
# COMPACT_ATOMS: atom_id res chain seq x y z
N THR A 1 -64.30 -24.77 14.97
CA THR A 1 -63.15 -23.84 14.96
C THR A 1 -62.18 -24.32 16.01
N ALA A 2 -60.91 -24.57 15.61
CA ALA A 2 -59.88 -24.93 16.57
C ALA A 2 -59.68 -23.80 17.59
N SER A 3 -59.65 -24.14 18.88
CA SER A 3 -59.41 -23.17 19.95
C SER A 3 -57.91 -22.95 20.12
N ASP A 4 -57.56 -21.83 20.76
CA ASP A 4 -56.20 -21.58 21.23
C ASP A 4 -55.85 -22.58 22.34
N ILE A 5 -54.60 -23.03 22.34
CA ILE A 5 -54.10 -24.00 23.29
C ILE A 5 -52.99 -23.34 24.14
N THR A 6 -53.13 -23.45 25.46
CA THR A 6 -52.00 -23.15 26.38
C THR A 6 -51.45 -24.45 26.94
N VAL A 7 -50.16 -24.66 26.68
CA VAL A 7 -49.47 -25.85 27.21
C VAL A 7 -48.83 -25.47 28.52
N ASN A 8 -49.37 -26.04 29.62
CA ASN A 8 -48.97 -25.73 30.99
C ASN A 8 -48.00 -26.78 31.60
N GLY A 9 -47.19 -27.36 30.74
CA GLY A 9 -46.18 -28.36 31.14
C GLY A 9 -46.71 -29.75 31.16
N VAL A 10 -46.13 -30.59 30.29
CA VAL A 10 -46.43 -32.03 30.23
C VAL A 10 -45.11 -32.80 30.25
N ILE A 11 -44.91 -33.66 31.18
CA ILE A 11 -43.76 -34.55 31.26
C ILE A 11 -44.21 -35.97 31.05
N THR A 12 -43.73 -36.62 30.02
CA THR A 12 -44.09 -37.97 29.65
C THR A 12 -42.97 -38.72 28.92
N THR A 13 -43.04 -40.04 28.85
CA THR A 13 -42.20 -40.85 27.98
C THR A 13 -42.84 -41.03 26.59
N GLY A 14 -44.13 -40.67 26.41
CA GLY A 14 -44.85 -40.78 25.17
C GLY A 14 -44.71 -39.57 24.25
N ALA A 15 -45.05 -39.72 22.96
CA ALA A 15 -45.11 -38.63 22.03
C ALA A 15 -46.22 -37.65 22.42
N GLN A 16 -45.97 -36.37 22.21
CA GLN A 16 -46.91 -35.26 22.44
C GLN A 16 -47.25 -34.59 21.13
N SER A 17 -48.55 -34.31 20.92
CA SER A 17 -49.04 -33.59 19.75
C SER A 17 -50.02 -32.52 20.18
N TYR A 18 -49.76 -31.29 19.83
CA TYR A 18 -50.62 -30.14 20.10
C TYR A 18 -51.09 -29.54 18.76
N THR A 19 -52.39 -29.56 18.54
CA THR A 19 -53.01 -29.02 17.32
C THR A 19 -54.11 -28.05 17.70
N GLY A 20 -53.92 -26.77 17.35
CA GLY A 20 -54.86 -25.69 17.76
C GLY A 20 -54.87 -24.49 16.83
N ASN A 21 -55.64 -23.50 17.17
CA ASN A 21 -55.64 -22.22 16.45
C ASN A 21 -54.34 -21.46 16.70
N GLY A 22 -54.18 -20.85 17.87
CA GLY A 22 -52.89 -20.37 18.39
C GLY A 22 -52.38 -21.31 19.46
N ILE A 23 -51.07 -21.38 19.65
CA ILE A 23 -50.48 -22.24 20.69
C ILE A 23 -49.49 -21.44 21.53
N THR A 24 -49.68 -21.48 22.85
CA THR A 24 -48.77 -20.87 23.81
C THR A 24 -48.19 -21.96 24.70
N VAL A 25 -46.86 -22.13 24.67
CA VAL A 25 -46.14 -22.97 25.63
C VAL A 25 -45.79 -22.11 26.83
N ALA A 26 -46.57 -22.21 27.91
CA ALA A 26 -46.45 -21.35 29.09
C ALA A 26 -45.63 -22.02 30.19
N ALA A 27 -45.50 -23.34 30.18
CA ALA A 27 -44.65 -24.06 31.10
C ALA A 27 -43.88 -25.19 30.37
N ALA A 28 -42.74 -25.58 30.90
CA ALA A 28 -41.84 -26.53 30.24
C ALA A 28 -42.54 -27.88 29.96
N SER A 29 -42.36 -28.38 28.75
CA SER A 29 -42.88 -29.67 28.29
C SER A 29 -41.74 -30.59 27.87
N GLN A 30 -41.81 -31.84 28.27
CA GLN A 30 -40.74 -32.79 28.06
C GLN A 30 -41.29 -34.13 27.58
N SER A 31 -40.69 -34.68 26.51
CA SER A 31 -40.82 -36.07 26.09
C SER A 31 -39.43 -36.66 26.00
N THR A 32 -39.02 -37.40 27.00
CA THR A 32 -37.61 -37.82 27.19
C THR A 32 -37.08 -38.78 26.14
N THR A 33 -37.99 -39.55 25.49
CA THR A 33 -37.60 -40.59 24.52
C THR A 33 -38.39 -40.50 23.22
N ASN A 34 -39.30 -39.53 23.06
CA ASN A 34 -40.20 -39.39 21.93
C ASN A 34 -40.29 -37.97 21.39
N ASN A 35 -41.24 -37.76 20.52
CA ASN A 35 -41.42 -36.55 19.72
C ASN A 35 -42.38 -35.57 20.42
N ILE A 36 -42.11 -34.26 20.24
CA ILE A 36 -43.12 -33.22 20.45
C ILE A 36 -43.43 -32.58 19.09
N GLN A 37 -44.72 -32.52 18.78
CA GLN A 37 -45.22 -31.89 17.52
C GLN A 37 -46.18 -30.74 17.89
N ILE A 38 -45.94 -29.57 17.34
CA ILE A 38 -46.80 -28.39 17.46
C ILE A 38 -47.31 -28.01 16.08
N ASN A 39 -48.62 -28.06 15.89
CA ASN A 39 -49.32 -27.69 14.66
C ASN A 39 -50.34 -26.58 14.94
N ALA A 40 -50.11 -25.38 14.45
CA ALA A 40 -51.00 -24.26 14.68
C ALA A 40 -51.61 -23.72 13.37
N LEU A 41 -52.79 -23.14 13.46
CA LEU A 41 -53.41 -22.38 12.37
C LEU A 41 -53.01 -20.89 12.46
N ASN A 42 -52.53 -20.45 13.62
CA ASN A 42 -52.08 -19.09 13.92
C ASN A 42 -50.67 -19.09 14.54
N ASN A 43 -50.31 -17.98 15.20
CA ASN A 43 -48.99 -17.84 15.82
C ASN A 43 -48.77 -18.85 16.96
N VAL A 44 -47.50 -19.19 17.15
CA VAL A 44 -47.04 -20.03 18.25
C VAL A 44 -46.07 -19.18 19.13
N SER A 45 -46.35 -19.18 20.42
CA SER A 45 -45.50 -18.51 21.42
C SER A 45 -44.83 -19.59 22.30
N ILE A 46 -43.53 -19.70 22.25
CA ILE A 46 -42.76 -20.66 23.05
C ILE A 46 -42.09 -19.89 24.18
N ASN A 47 -42.79 -19.74 25.31
CA ASN A 47 -42.32 -18.97 26.44
C ASN A 47 -41.65 -19.84 27.53
N ALA A 48 -41.64 -21.16 27.33
CA ALA A 48 -41.02 -22.13 28.23
C ALA A 48 -40.39 -23.27 27.44
N GLY A 49 -39.48 -24.01 28.06
CA GLY A 49 -38.66 -25.03 27.39
C GLY A 49 -39.45 -26.20 26.80
N LEU A 50 -39.00 -26.64 25.64
CA LEU A 50 -39.44 -27.87 24.98
C LEU A 50 -38.26 -28.83 24.89
N ASN A 51 -38.42 -30.04 25.44
CA ASN A 51 -37.40 -31.09 25.42
C ASN A 51 -37.95 -32.34 24.76
N ALA A 52 -37.36 -32.80 23.65
CA ALA A 52 -37.83 -33.96 22.90
C ALA A 52 -36.68 -34.66 22.16
N GLN A 53 -36.89 -35.89 21.73
CA GLN A 53 -36.02 -36.56 20.78
C GLN A 53 -36.13 -35.89 19.40
N THR A 54 -37.36 -35.69 18.90
CA THR A 54 -37.63 -34.89 17.72
C THR A 54 -38.67 -33.83 18.04
N LEU A 55 -38.32 -32.58 17.84
CA LEU A 55 -39.21 -31.44 17.97
C LEU A 55 -39.64 -31.00 16.55
N THR A 56 -40.93 -30.95 16.29
CA THR A 56 -41.51 -30.48 15.02
C THR A 56 -42.38 -29.24 15.29
N LEU A 57 -42.10 -28.14 14.61
CA LEU A 57 -42.90 -26.92 14.69
C LEU A 57 -43.49 -26.59 13.30
N THR A 58 -44.81 -26.45 13.27
CA THR A 58 -45.56 -26.10 12.05
C THR A 58 -46.61 -25.06 12.36
N SER A 59 -46.87 -24.14 11.45
CA SER A 59 -48.00 -23.21 11.50
C SER A 59 -48.52 -22.90 10.09
N ALA A 60 -49.61 -22.16 10.00
CA ALA A 60 -50.14 -21.70 8.72
C ALA A 60 -49.25 -20.63 8.10
N SER A 61 -49.34 -20.50 6.78
CA SER A 61 -48.58 -19.48 6.01
C SER A 61 -48.86 -18.04 6.54
N GLY A 62 -47.81 -17.23 6.55
CA GLY A 62 -47.87 -15.85 7.05
C GLY A 62 -47.88 -15.71 8.58
N LYS A 63 -47.78 -16.81 9.33
CA LYS A 63 -47.77 -16.81 10.79
C LYS A 63 -46.34 -16.87 11.31
N THR A 64 -46.21 -16.60 12.61
CA THR A 64 -44.92 -16.57 13.33
C THR A 64 -44.90 -17.62 14.42
N ILE A 65 -43.76 -18.31 14.51
CA ILE A 65 -43.39 -19.12 15.68
C ILE A 65 -42.19 -18.44 16.35
N SER A 66 -42.37 -18.01 17.59
CA SER A 66 -41.37 -17.24 18.33
C SER A 66 -41.41 -17.56 19.80
N GLY A 67 -40.43 -17.05 20.56
CA GLY A 67 -40.37 -17.14 22.00
C GLY A 67 -38.94 -17.28 22.52
N ASN A 68 -38.82 -17.26 23.85
CA ASN A 68 -37.55 -17.35 24.57
C ASN A 68 -37.42 -18.66 25.37
N GLY A 69 -38.34 -19.60 25.21
CA GLY A 69 -38.22 -20.93 25.80
C GLY A 69 -37.14 -21.75 25.11
N ASP A 70 -36.33 -22.45 25.89
CA ASP A 70 -35.21 -23.25 25.37
C ASP A 70 -35.71 -24.48 24.63
N LEU A 71 -35.10 -24.75 23.50
CA LEU A 71 -35.40 -25.90 22.65
C LEU A 71 -34.27 -26.94 22.81
N VAL A 72 -34.59 -28.09 23.40
CA VAL A 72 -33.64 -29.18 23.60
C VAL A 72 -34.12 -30.38 22.76
N ALA A 73 -33.38 -30.73 21.72
CA ALA A 73 -33.81 -31.84 20.83
C ALA A 73 -32.61 -32.45 20.08
N SER A 74 -32.63 -33.77 19.91
CA SER A 74 -31.68 -34.40 18.99
C SER A 74 -31.98 -33.97 17.55
N ASN A 75 -33.27 -33.87 17.18
CA ASN A 75 -33.72 -33.46 15.88
C ASN A 75 -34.73 -32.30 15.98
N PHE A 76 -34.55 -31.26 15.18
CA PHE A 76 -35.42 -30.11 15.13
C PHE A 76 -35.91 -29.85 13.70
N LEU A 77 -37.19 -30.11 13.47
CA LEU A 77 -37.81 -30.00 12.17
C LEU A 77 -38.75 -28.78 12.10
N LEU A 78 -38.47 -27.89 11.16
CA LEU A 78 -39.29 -26.75 10.82
C LEU A 78 -39.98 -27.01 9.47
N ASN A 79 -41.28 -27.19 9.48
CA ASN A 79 -42.03 -27.57 8.29
C ASN A 79 -43.33 -26.74 8.18
N GLY A 80 -43.28 -25.67 7.43
CA GLY A 80 -44.46 -24.79 7.27
C GLY A 80 -44.19 -23.75 6.20
N ALA A 81 -44.77 -23.96 5.01
CA ALA A 81 -44.59 -23.01 3.91
C ALA A 81 -45.09 -21.62 4.28
N GLY A 82 -44.20 -20.62 4.28
CA GLY A 82 -44.52 -19.24 4.60
C GLY A 82 -44.54 -18.91 6.10
N VAL A 83 -44.11 -19.81 6.97
CA VAL A 83 -44.01 -19.57 8.40
C VAL A 83 -42.73 -18.81 8.72
N ASN A 84 -42.81 -17.78 9.56
CA ASN A 84 -41.66 -17.06 10.07
C ASN A 84 -41.22 -17.65 11.43
N TYR A 85 -39.97 -18.08 11.53
CA TYR A 85 -39.39 -18.62 12.75
C TYR A 85 -38.42 -17.63 13.36
N THR A 86 -38.72 -17.12 14.56
CA THR A 86 -37.88 -16.24 15.34
C THR A 86 -37.50 -16.94 16.64
N LEU A 87 -36.47 -17.75 16.59
CA LEU A 87 -36.02 -18.68 17.64
C LEU A 87 -34.56 -18.42 18.02
N ASN A 88 -34.17 -17.16 17.99
CA ASN A 88 -32.82 -16.69 18.30
C ASN A 88 -32.74 -15.84 19.57
N THR A 89 -33.82 -15.84 20.38
CA THR A 89 -33.88 -15.09 21.65
C THR A 89 -33.63 -15.99 22.87
N ALA A 90 -33.86 -17.31 22.77
CA ALA A 90 -33.48 -18.26 23.79
C ALA A 90 -31.96 -18.42 23.87
N THR A 91 -31.41 -18.51 25.08
CA THR A 91 -29.97 -18.53 25.33
C THR A 91 -29.38 -19.93 25.50
N ALA A 92 -30.22 -20.93 25.72
CA ALA A 92 -29.78 -22.31 26.04
C ALA A 92 -30.39 -23.36 25.09
N ASN A 93 -30.74 -23.00 23.85
CA ASN A 93 -31.12 -24.00 22.84
C ASN A 93 -30.01 -25.03 22.64
N GLN A 94 -30.37 -26.32 22.68
CA GLN A 94 -29.46 -27.44 22.48
C GLN A 94 -30.08 -28.43 21.47
N VAL A 95 -29.95 -28.06 20.19
CA VAL A 95 -30.42 -28.89 19.07
C VAL A 95 -29.24 -29.59 18.41
N GLY A 96 -29.38 -30.90 18.18
CA GLY A 96 -28.38 -31.67 17.47
C GLY A 96 -28.42 -31.49 15.97
N THR A 97 -29.58 -31.81 15.35
CA THR A 97 -29.80 -31.68 13.90
C THR A 97 -30.98 -30.76 13.61
N LEU A 98 -30.81 -29.83 12.68
CA LEU A 98 -31.84 -28.94 12.16
C LEU A 98 -32.13 -29.27 10.71
N ALA A 99 -33.42 -29.36 10.34
CA ALA A 99 -33.87 -29.37 8.94
C ALA A 99 -35.10 -28.46 8.78
N ALA A 100 -35.21 -27.78 7.64
CA ALA A 100 -36.30 -26.82 7.42
C ALA A 100 -36.77 -26.76 5.98
N SER A 101 -38.11 -26.80 5.80
CA SER A 101 -38.79 -26.55 4.51
C SER A 101 -39.86 -25.48 4.76
N ILE A 102 -39.53 -24.22 4.53
CA ILE A 102 -40.36 -23.10 4.97
C ILE A 102 -40.83 -22.17 3.87
N GLY A 103 -40.45 -22.44 2.61
CA GLY A 103 -40.92 -21.67 1.45
C GLY A 103 -40.57 -20.16 1.60
N VAL A 104 -41.56 -19.29 1.56
CA VAL A 104 -41.38 -17.81 1.68
C VAL A 104 -41.13 -17.32 3.11
N GLY A 105 -41.10 -18.21 4.09
CA GLY A 105 -40.88 -17.85 5.49
C GLY A 105 -39.42 -17.49 5.78
N ASN A 106 -39.23 -16.67 6.81
CA ASN A 106 -37.91 -16.32 7.37
C ASN A 106 -37.53 -17.31 8.49
N LEU A 107 -36.24 -17.58 8.64
CA LEU A 107 -35.73 -18.36 9.75
C LEU A 107 -34.60 -17.63 10.47
N ALA A 108 -34.80 -17.32 11.74
CA ALA A 108 -33.77 -16.91 12.66
C ALA A 108 -33.68 -17.92 13.81
N PHE A 109 -32.59 -18.67 13.86
CA PHE A 109 -32.33 -19.69 14.88
C PHE A 109 -30.93 -19.54 15.48
N GLN A 110 -30.84 -19.61 16.78
CA GLN A 110 -29.56 -19.63 17.52
C GLN A 110 -29.52 -20.82 18.46
N ASN A 111 -28.46 -21.65 18.34
CA ASN A 111 -28.15 -22.72 19.26
C ASN A 111 -27.10 -22.25 20.28
N SER A 112 -27.10 -22.82 21.47
CA SER A 112 -26.05 -22.52 22.46
C SER A 112 -24.73 -23.22 22.18
N THR A 113 -24.79 -24.37 21.53
CA THR A 113 -23.67 -25.27 21.21
C THR A 113 -23.60 -25.55 19.72
N ALA A 114 -22.69 -26.42 19.31
CA ALA A 114 -22.62 -26.96 17.96
C ALA A 114 -23.94 -27.64 17.52
N PHE A 115 -24.23 -27.58 16.20
CA PHE A 115 -25.35 -28.32 15.60
C PHE A 115 -25.09 -28.63 14.13
N THR A 116 -25.92 -29.49 13.58
CA THR A 116 -25.83 -29.91 12.17
C THR A 116 -27.07 -29.49 11.39
N VAL A 117 -26.90 -28.90 10.21
CA VAL A 117 -27.96 -28.81 9.19
C VAL A 117 -27.93 -30.14 8.44
N GLY A 118 -28.99 -30.95 8.66
CA GLY A 118 -29.00 -32.35 8.21
C GLY A 118 -30.35 -32.77 7.59
N THR A 119 -30.63 -34.06 7.64
CA THR A 119 -31.88 -34.66 7.18
C THR A 119 -32.70 -35.13 8.36
N ILE A 120 -33.99 -34.78 8.41
CA ILE A 120 -34.97 -35.26 9.39
C ILE A 120 -36.22 -35.72 8.65
N GLY A 121 -36.47 -37.03 8.66
CA GLY A 121 -37.53 -37.62 7.87
C GLY A 121 -37.39 -37.36 6.37
N ALA A 122 -38.37 -36.74 5.75
CA ALA A 122 -38.34 -36.39 4.33
C ALA A 122 -37.71 -35.03 4.04
N VAL A 123 -37.38 -34.22 5.06
CA VAL A 123 -36.78 -32.87 4.89
C VAL A 123 -35.27 -32.96 4.98
N SER A 124 -34.58 -32.50 3.96
CA SER A 124 -33.14 -32.55 3.83
C SER A 124 -32.58 -31.13 3.65
N GLY A 125 -31.75 -30.71 4.59
CA GLY A 125 -31.16 -29.35 4.58
C GLY A 125 -32.17 -28.27 4.91
N ILE A 126 -31.96 -27.08 4.32
CA ILE A 126 -32.85 -25.92 4.49
C ILE A 126 -33.22 -25.33 3.14
N THR A 127 -34.55 -25.14 2.92
CA THR A 127 -35.07 -24.45 1.74
C THR A 127 -35.95 -23.28 2.17
N THR A 128 -35.64 -22.09 1.69
CA THR A 128 -36.42 -20.85 1.94
C THR A 128 -36.26 -19.85 0.80
N SER A 129 -37.30 -19.03 0.59
CA SER A 129 -37.17 -17.78 -0.18
C SER A 129 -37.22 -16.52 0.71
N GLY A 130 -37.35 -16.70 2.02
CA GLY A 130 -37.12 -15.65 3.02
C GLY A 130 -35.67 -15.54 3.45
N THR A 131 -35.41 -14.74 4.46
CA THR A 131 -34.06 -14.59 5.06
C THR A 131 -33.74 -15.79 5.94
N LEU A 132 -32.49 -16.21 5.92
CA LEU A 132 -31.96 -17.27 6.78
C LEU A 132 -30.84 -16.71 7.69
N ASN A 133 -31.04 -16.81 8.99
CA ASN A 133 -30.03 -16.48 9.98
C ASN A 133 -29.84 -17.66 10.94
N LEU A 134 -28.70 -18.33 10.85
CA LEU A 134 -28.32 -19.43 11.72
C LEU A 134 -27.13 -19.05 12.57
N ALA A 135 -27.16 -19.32 13.87
CA ALA A 135 -26.04 -19.09 14.72
C ALA A 135 -25.84 -20.22 15.75
N SER A 136 -24.59 -20.49 16.10
CA SER A 136 -24.19 -21.14 17.36
C SER A 136 -23.55 -20.11 18.29
N THR A 137 -23.87 -20.13 19.57
CA THR A 137 -23.18 -19.26 20.53
C THR A 137 -21.73 -19.73 20.70
N THR A 138 -21.53 -21.03 20.85
CA THR A 138 -20.22 -21.70 20.85
C THR A 138 -20.30 -22.96 19.98
N GLY A 139 -19.16 -23.46 19.53
CA GLY A 139 -19.07 -24.67 18.73
C GLY A 139 -19.43 -24.48 17.26
N ASP A 140 -19.20 -25.50 16.50
CA ASP A 140 -19.27 -25.50 15.04
C ASP A 140 -20.72 -25.64 14.53
N ILE A 141 -20.95 -25.12 13.32
CA ILE A 141 -22.16 -25.42 12.54
C ILE A 141 -21.75 -26.31 11.37
N SER A 142 -22.19 -27.57 11.41
CA SER A 142 -21.94 -28.55 10.35
C SER A 142 -23.05 -28.51 9.31
N ILE A 143 -22.74 -28.27 8.06
CA ILE A 143 -23.66 -28.25 6.95
C ILE A 143 -23.49 -29.57 6.17
N SER A 144 -24.29 -30.57 6.56
CA SER A 144 -24.25 -31.91 5.96
C SER A 144 -25.22 -32.06 4.78
N ASN A 145 -26.19 -31.14 4.66
CA ASN A 145 -27.17 -31.12 3.54
C ASN A 145 -27.31 -29.69 3.01
N GLN A 146 -27.71 -29.59 1.75
CA GLN A 146 -27.76 -28.31 1.02
C GLN A 146 -28.68 -27.30 1.68
N ILE A 147 -28.21 -26.03 1.69
CA ILE A 147 -29.05 -24.88 1.99
C ILE A 147 -29.34 -24.17 0.69
N THR A 148 -30.63 -23.93 0.42
CA THR A 148 -31.09 -23.20 -0.76
C THR A 148 -31.91 -22.00 -0.34
N SER A 149 -31.50 -20.82 -0.77
CA SER A 149 -32.24 -19.58 -0.59
C SER A 149 -32.46 -18.88 -1.94
N THR A 150 -33.68 -18.53 -2.24
CA THR A 150 -34.05 -17.70 -3.41
C THR A 150 -34.32 -16.25 -3.00
N ASN A 151 -33.97 -15.85 -1.78
CA ASN A 151 -34.03 -14.47 -1.33
C ASN A 151 -32.99 -13.62 -2.06
N THR A 152 -33.32 -12.39 -2.47
CA THR A 152 -32.48 -11.51 -3.28
C THR A 152 -31.82 -10.39 -2.48
N THR A 153 -31.96 -10.37 -1.16
CA THR A 153 -31.44 -9.27 -0.32
C THR A 153 -29.93 -9.40 -0.04
N ALA A 154 -29.34 -8.31 0.43
CA ALA A 154 -27.93 -8.26 0.85
C ALA A 154 -27.62 -9.05 2.14
N SER A 155 -28.60 -9.71 2.74
CA SER A 155 -28.45 -10.60 3.90
C SER A 155 -29.39 -11.80 3.75
N ALA A 156 -29.46 -12.35 2.54
CA ALA A 156 -30.33 -13.49 2.23
C ALA A 156 -30.02 -14.71 3.11
N VAL A 157 -28.72 -14.96 3.35
CA VAL A 157 -28.22 -16.01 4.23
C VAL A 157 -27.13 -15.44 5.12
N VAL A 158 -27.27 -15.63 6.43
CA VAL A 158 -26.23 -15.38 7.43
C VAL A 158 -26.06 -16.64 8.26
N ILE A 159 -24.84 -17.18 8.30
CA ILE A 159 -24.48 -18.34 9.13
C ILE A 159 -23.31 -17.89 10.01
N ASN A 160 -23.48 -17.96 11.33
CA ASN A 160 -22.47 -17.49 12.28
C ASN A 160 -22.17 -18.55 13.33
N ALA A 161 -21.13 -19.33 13.12
CA ALA A 161 -20.65 -20.27 14.10
C ALA A 161 -19.74 -19.57 15.14
N GLY A 162 -20.00 -19.80 16.45
CA GLY A 162 -19.27 -19.12 17.52
C GLY A 162 -19.61 -17.64 17.63
N LYS A 163 -20.89 -17.27 17.63
CA LYS A 163 -21.36 -15.89 17.67
C LYS A 163 -20.93 -15.09 18.89
N SER A 164 -20.60 -15.76 20.00
CA SER A 164 -20.03 -15.11 21.20
C SER A 164 -18.55 -14.72 21.06
N LYS A 165 -17.90 -15.15 19.99
CA LYS A 165 -16.49 -14.91 19.74
C LYS A 165 -16.27 -13.63 18.97
N ASN A 166 -15.26 -12.86 19.38
CA ASN A 166 -14.88 -11.63 18.71
C ASN A 166 -13.92 -11.92 17.54
N SER A 167 -13.68 -10.90 16.70
CA SER A 167 -12.59 -10.92 15.74
C SER A 167 -11.27 -11.28 16.42
N ARG A 168 -10.42 -12.06 15.74
CA ARG A 168 -9.16 -12.68 16.22
C ARG A 168 -9.32 -13.89 17.14
N ASP A 169 -10.51 -14.16 17.69
CA ASP A 169 -10.77 -15.40 18.43
C ASP A 169 -11.18 -16.51 17.45
N ASN A 170 -10.21 -17.33 17.08
CA ASN A 170 -10.37 -18.46 16.15
C ASN A 170 -10.36 -19.82 16.85
N THR A 171 -10.53 -19.85 18.18
CA THR A 171 -10.39 -21.07 18.98
C THR A 171 -11.57 -22.02 18.84
N ASP A 172 -12.71 -21.55 18.33
CA ASP A 172 -13.99 -22.29 18.26
C ASP A 172 -14.92 -21.66 17.20
N GLY A 173 -15.98 -22.37 16.84
CA GLY A 173 -17.05 -21.87 15.99
C GLY A 173 -16.69 -21.79 14.52
N ASN A 174 -16.48 -22.94 13.88
CA ASN A 174 -16.30 -23.05 12.44
C ASN A 174 -17.59 -23.45 11.75
N VAL A 175 -17.75 -23.02 10.50
CA VAL A 175 -18.77 -23.55 9.61
C VAL A 175 -18.13 -24.61 8.71
N VAL A 176 -18.57 -25.86 8.88
CA VAL A 176 -17.96 -27.04 8.27
C VAL A 176 -18.91 -27.62 7.23
N PHE A 177 -18.46 -27.82 6.01
CA PHE A 177 -19.27 -28.34 4.90
C PHE A 177 -18.96 -29.81 4.60
N GLY A 178 -20.01 -30.61 4.44
CA GLY A 178 -19.88 -31.95 3.85
C GLY A 178 -19.43 -31.91 2.40
N THR A 179 -18.82 -33.00 1.92
CA THR A 179 -18.33 -33.11 0.54
C THR A 179 -19.44 -32.88 -0.47
N GLY A 180 -19.26 -31.92 -1.40
CA GLY A 180 -20.22 -31.58 -2.42
C GLY A 180 -21.45 -30.78 -1.95
N ILE A 181 -21.53 -30.48 -0.64
CA ILE A 181 -22.61 -29.69 -0.05
C ILE A 181 -22.38 -28.20 -0.31
N ARG A 182 -23.46 -27.48 -0.57
CA ARG A 182 -23.40 -26.07 -0.97
C ARG A 182 -24.47 -25.23 -0.26
N VAL A 183 -24.16 -23.92 -0.16
CA VAL A 183 -25.18 -22.89 0.03
C VAL A 183 -25.47 -22.30 -1.35
N VAL A 184 -26.71 -22.47 -1.81
CA VAL A 184 -27.17 -21.96 -3.10
C VAL A 184 -27.97 -20.69 -2.86
N LEU A 185 -27.52 -19.59 -3.47
CA LEU A 185 -28.15 -18.27 -3.39
C LEU A 185 -28.73 -17.85 -4.73
N ASP A 186 -29.69 -16.94 -4.70
CA ASP A 186 -30.08 -16.17 -5.88
C ASP A 186 -28.88 -15.32 -6.36
N ALA A 187 -28.79 -15.08 -7.67
CA ALA A 187 -27.71 -14.34 -8.28
C ALA A 187 -27.62 -12.87 -7.80
N ALA A 188 -28.74 -12.29 -7.38
CA ALA A 188 -28.80 -10.92 -6.84
C ALA A 188 -28.53 -10.86 -5.33
N ALA A 189 -28.46 -12.00 -4.65
CA ALA A 189 -28.31 -12.09 -3.20
C ALA A 189 -26.87 -11.90 -2.73
N THR A 190 -26.72 -11.52 -1.45
CA THR A 190 -25.46 -11.66 -0.70
C THR A 190 -25.67 -12.58 0.50
N GLY A 191 -24.77 -13.55 0.66
CA GLY A 191 -24.70 -14.42 1.81
C GLY A 191 -23.41 -14.21 2.58
N LYS A 192 -23.45 -14.35 3.89
CA LYS A 192 -22.31 -14.20 4.80
C LYS A 192 -22.17 -15.42 5.69
N ILE A 193 -21.00 -16.02 5.70
CA ILE A 193 -20.66 -17.14 6.57
C ILE A 193 -19.50 -16.73 7.47
N TYR A 194 -19.79 -16.56 8.76
CA TYR A 194 -18.80 -16.26 9.77
C TYR A 194 -18.23 -17.53 10.37
N SER A 195 -16.91 -17.70 10.28
CA SER A 195 -16.18 -18.90 10.74
C SER A 195 -14.94 -18.51 11.54
N GLY A 196 -14.50 -19.39 12.44
CA GLY A 196 -13.35 -19.12 13.31
C GLY A 196 -12.03 -19.19 12.57
N SER A 197 -11.62 -20.43 12.26
CA SER A 197 -10.26 -20.76 11.85
C SER A 197 -10.11 -21.00 10.35
N LEU A 198 -9.00 -20.53 9.79
CA LEU A 198 -8.53 -20.87 8.44
C LEU A 198 -8.02 -22.31 8.31
N ALA A 199 -7.75 -22.99 9.43
CA ALA A 199 -7.39 -24.41 9.42
C ALA A 199 -8.56 -25.30 8.98
N GLU A 200 -9.81 -24.81 9.15
CA GLU A 200 -11.00 -25.45 8.60
C GLU A 200 -11.15 -25.05 7.12
N THR A 201 -10.86 -25.97 6.22
CA THR A 201 -10.74 -25.70 4.78
C THR A 201 -12.01 -25.94 3.97
N THR A 202 -13.06 -26.56 4.58
CA THR A 202 -14.27 -26.94 3.82
C THR A 202 -15.06 -25.73 3.35
N LEU A 203 -15.12 -24.65 4.13
CA LEU A 203 -15.70 -23.38 3.72
C LEU A 203 -14.97 -22.78 2.49
N ALA A 204 -13.64 -22.77 2.52
CA ALA A 204 -12.84 -22.29 1.40
C ALA A 204 -13.02 -23.15 0.14
N THR A 205 -13.12 -24.46 0.32
CA THR A 205 -13.38 -25.41 -0.76
C THR A 205 -14.76 -25.18 -1.37
N MET A 206 -15.78 -24.94 -0.54
CA MET A 206 -17.16 -24.71 -0.99
C MET A 206 -17.32 -23.40 -1.76
N ILE A 207 -16.72 -22.30 -1.29
CA ILE A 207 -16.77 -20.98 -1.96
C ILE A 207 -15.89 -20.96 -3.20
N GLY A 208 -14.74 -21.60 -3.16
CA GLY A 208 -13.74 -21.63 -4.22
C GLY A 208 -12.58 -20.67 -3.95
N SER A 209 -11.37 -21.22 -4.01
CA SER A 209 -10.12 -20.50 -3.90
C SER A 209 -9.95 -19.49 -5.04
N GLY A 210 -9.41 -18.31 -4.78
CA GLY A 210 -9.16 -17.27 -5.79
C GLY A 210 -10.38 -16.48 -6.25
N THR A 211 -11.55 -16.69 -5.63
CA THR A 211 -12.78 -15.97 -6.00
C THR A 211 -12.84 -14.52 -5.52
N GLY A 212 -11.92 -14.10 -4.61
CA GLY A 212 -11.95 -12.80 -3.94
C GLY A 212 -13.10 -12.64 -2.93
N ARG A 213 -13.74 -13.74 -2.54
CA ARG A 213 -14.93 -13.77 -1.67
C ARG A 213 -14.60 -14.08 -0.21
N PHE A 214 -13.37 -13.84 0.21
CA PHE A 214 -12.95 -14.04 1.59
C PHE A 214 -12.66 -12.72 2.28
N ARG A 215 -12.96 -12.66 3.58
CA ARG A 215 -12.67 -11.54 4.48
C ARG A 215 -12.13 -12.08 5.78
N TYR A 216 -11.29 -11.29 6.47
CA TYR A 216 -10.56 -11.74 7.65
C TYR A 216 -10.66 -10.72 8.78
N ASP A 217 -10.22 -11.13 9.98
CA ASP A 217 -10.19 -10.29 11.20
C ASP A 217 -11.56 -9.65 11.50
N SER A 218 -12.65 -10.38 11.23
CA SER A 218 -14.00 -9.81 11.29
C SER A 218 -14.98 -10.81 11.90
N ASP A 219 -15.93 -10.28 12.65
CA ASP A 219 -17.11 -10.97 13.15
C ASP A 219 -18.40 -10.26 12.68
N GLU A 220 -19.55 -10.61 13.23
CA GLU A 220 -20.82 -9.99 12.86
C GLU A 220 -20.93 -8.52 13.31
N VAL A 221 -20.14 -8.11 14.32
CA VAL A 221 -20.15 -6.77 14.93
C VAL A 221 -18.97 -5.95 14.45
N THR A 222 -17.78 -6.56 14.38
CA THR A 222 -16.52 -5.90 14.04
C THR A 222 -16.13 -6.20 12.60
N THR A 223 -15.94 -5.17 11.78
CA THR A 223 -15.50 -5.28 10.40
C THR A 223 -14.11 -4.68 10.23
N SER A 224 -13.11 -5.50 9.92
CA SER A 224 -11.71 -5.07 9.70
C SER A 224 -11.33 -5.01 8.22
N TYR A 225 -12.21 -5.39 7.31
CA TYR A 225 -12.01 -5.24 5.87
C TYR A 225 -12.66 -3.95 5.35
N THR A 226 -12.04 -3.33 4.35
CA THR A 226 -12.55 -2.12 3.68
C THR A 226 -13.11 -2.39 2.28
N THR A 227 -12.75 -3.54 1.69
CA THR A 227 -13.31 -3.96 0.40
C THR A 227 -14.76 -4.41 0.57
N ALA A 228 -15.67 -3.65 0.01
CA ALA A 228 -17.12 -3.91 0.11
C ALA A 228 -17.49 -5.31 -0.41
N LEU A 229 -18.57 -5.87 0.15
CA LEU A 229 -19.18 -7.09 -0.35
C LEU A 229 -20.10 -6.75 -1.53
N SER A 230 -20.06 -7.58 -2.57
CA SER A 230 -20.98 -7.54 -3.69
C SER A 230 -21.97 -8.71 -3.59
N THR A 231 -22.74 -8.99 -4.66
CA THR A 231 -23.58 -10.18 -4.71
C THR A 231 -22.78 -11.47 -4.65
N GLY A 232 -23.32 -12.50 -4.02
CA GLY A 232 -22.74 -13.82 -3.86
C GLY A 232 -22.44 -14.21 -2.42
N LEU A 233 -21.85 -15.36 -2.22
CA LEU A 233 -21.56 -15.92 -0.90
C LEU A 233 -20.14 -15.57 -0.47
N TYR A 234 -19.99 -15.08 0.76
CA TYR A 234 -18.70 -14.68 1.36
C TYR A 234 -18.37 -15.53 2.59
N GLY A 235 -17.11 -15.99 2.66
CA GLY A 235 -16.49 -16.53 3.86
C GLY A 235 -15.82 -15.40 4.64
N ILE A 236 -16.24 -15.21 5.89
CA ILE A 236 -15.71 -14.17 6.78
C ILE A 236 -15.09 -14.87 7.98
N TYR A 237 -13.77 -14.77 8.07
CA TYR A 237 -13.02 -15.44 9.13
C TYR A 237 -12.71 -14.48 10.28
N ARG A 238 -12.91 -14.94 11.51
CA ARG A 238 -12.42 -14.22 12.68
C ARG A 238 -10.90 -14.26 12.77
N GLN A 239 -10.29 -15.32 12.25
CA GLN A 239 -8.83 -15.39 12.17
C GLN A 239 -8.27 -14.29 11.26
N ARG A 240 -7.17 -13.69 11.75
CA ARG A 240 -6.40 -12.68 11.02
C ARG A 240 -5.15 -13.34 10.42
N PRO A 241 -5.09 -13.59 9.11
CA PRO A 241 -3.88 -14.08 8.48
C PRO A 241 -2.84 -12.98 8.35
N THR A 242 -1.55 -13.35 8.32
CA THR A 242 -0.44 -12.41 8.20
C THR A 242 0.12 -12.42 6.80
N LEU A 243 0.34 -11.22 6.23
CA LEU A 243 1.14 -11.01 5.04
C LEU A 243 2.53 -10.52 5.45
N SER A 244 3.56 -11.16 4.95
CA SER A 244 4.92 -10.67 5.05
C SER A 244 5.22 -9.81 3.82
N SER A 245 5.63 -8.56 4.04
CA SER A 245 6.11 -7.69 2.95
C SER A 245 7.60 -7.91 2.71
N ALA A 246 8.02 -7.81 1.45
CA ALA A 246 9.42 -7.78 1.06
C ALA A 246 9.64 -6.65 0.06
N ALA A 247 10.69 -5.86 0.26
CA ALA A 247 11.10 -4.80 -0.62
C ALA A 247 12.59 -4.92 -0.87
N SER A 248 13.03 -4.55 -2.08
CA SER A 248 14.45 -4.52 -2.42
C SER A 248 15.04 -3.17 -2.07
N ASP A 249 16.35 -3.16 -1.75
CA ASP A 249 17.13 -1.93 -1.60
C ASP A 249 17.03 -1.07 -2.86
N VAL A 250 16.98 0.24 -2.67
CA VAL A 250 16.83 1.22 -3.74
C VAL A 250 18.00 2.19 -3.73
N THR A 251 18.52 2.49 -4.91
CA THR A 251 19.55 3.52 -5.09
C THR A 251 19.00 4.63 -5.98
N LYS A 252 19.21 5.89 -5.58
CA LYS A 252 18.98 7.07 -6.42
C LYS A 252 20.18 8.00 -6.34
N THR A 253 20.42 8.77 -7.41
CA THR A 253 21.39 9.86 -7.35
C THR A 253 20.72 11.11 -6.76
N TYR A 254 21.46 11.88 -5.99
CA TYR A 254 20.98 13.16 -5.43
C TYR A 254 20.44 14.08 -6.54
N ASP A 255 19.21 14.52 -6.39
CA ASP A 255 18.49 15.38 -7.34
C ASP A 255 17.77 16.56 -6.66
N GLY A 256 17.98 16.74 -5.35
CA GLY A 256 17.32 17.77 -4.55
C GLY A 256 15.86 17.46 -4.19
N LEU A 257 15.37 16.26 -4.54
CA LEU A 257 13.99 15.85 -4.27
C LEU A 257 13.94 14.72 -3.24
N ALA A 258 12.89 14.73 -2.44
CA ALA A 258 12.59 13.63 -1.52
C ALA A 258 12.33 12.33 -2.30
N PHE A 259 12.56 11.19 -1.64
CA PHE A 259 12.21 9.89 -2.21
C PHE A 259 10.69 9.74 -2.26
N ALA A 260 10.14 9.61 -3.45
CA ALA A 260 8.69 9.54 -3.67
C ALA A 260 8.06 8.18 -3.33
N GLY A 261 8.86 7.20 -2.89
CA GLY A 261 8.41 5.83 -2.67
C GLY A 261 8.69 4.90 -3.86
N ASN A 262 8.37 3.63 -3.68
CA ASN A 262 8.52 2.60 -4.72
C ASN A 262 7.29 1.69 -4.70
N THR A 263 6.87 1.19 -5.84
CA THR A 263 5.73 0.28 -6.01
C THR A 263 6.13 -1.20 -6.02
N SER A 264 7.43 -1.51 -5.93
CA SER A 264 7.98 -2.87 -6.02
C SER A 264 8.01 -3.61 -4.68
N VAL A 265 6.94 -3.51 -3.89
CA VAL A 265 6.76 -4.34 -2.71
C VAL A 265 6.10 -5.63 -3.13
N THR A 266 6.67 -6.75 -2.73
CA THR A 266 6.04 -8.06 -2.85
C THR A 266 5.48 -8.50 -1.52
N TYR A 267 4.40 -9.28 -1.57
CA TYR A 267 3.76 -9.82 -0.38
C TYR A 267 3.63 -11.33 -0.51
N SER A 268 3.80 -12.02 0.61
CA SER A 268 3.61 -13.47 0.72
C SER A 268 2.78 -13.81 1.94
N GLY A 269 2.19 -15.01 1.98
CA GLY A 269 1.30 -15.43 3.07
C GLY A 269 -0.19 -15.30 2.73
N TYR A 270 -0.52 -15.14 1.46
CA TYR A 270 -1.91 -15.17 1.00
C TYR A 270 -2.57 -16.51 1.29
N VAL A 271 -3.81 -16.46 1.76
CA VAL A 271 -4.65 -17.65 2.01
C VAL A 271 -5.85 -17.66 1.09
N ASN A 272 -6.52 -18.80 0.96
CA ASN A 272 -7.73 -18.99 0.16
C ASN A 272 -7.58 -18.57 -1.33
N GLY A 273 -6.35 -18.58 -1.85
CA GLY A 273 -6.04 -18.18 -3.22
C GLY A 273 -6.20 -16.68 -3.50
N ASP A 274 -6.21 -15.86 -2.47
CA ASP A 274 -6.19 -14.41 -2.64
C ASP A 274 -4.91 -13.99 -3.37
N VAL A 275 -5.04 -13.05 -4.30
CA VAL A 275 -3.92 -12.48 -5.06
C VAL A 275 -3.98 -10.97 -4.90
N SER A 276 -2.86 -10.36 -4.53
CA SER A 276 -2.73 -8.90 -4.41
C SER A 276 -3.96 -8.24 -3.77
N PRO A 277 -4.27 -8.52 -2.50
CA PRO A 277 -5.22 -7.66 -1.80
C PRO A 277 -4.70 -6.22 -1.95
N ASN A 278 -5.60 -5.24 -1.97
CA ASN A 278 -5.25 -3.82 -2.06
C ASN A 278 -4.40 -3.42 -0.84
N VAL A 279 -3.13 -3.78 -0.89
CA VAL A 279 -2.13 -3.38 0.09
C VAL A 279 -1.48 -2.14 -0.49
N ALA A 280 -1.59 -1.02 0.20
CA ALA A 280 -0.94 0.21 -0.21
C ALA A 280 0.58 -0.03 -0.31
N GLY A 281 1.21 0.51 -1.34
CA GLY A 281 2.66 0.51 -1.48
C GLY A 281 3.33 1.22 -0.32
N TYR A 282 4.64 1.14 -0.21
CA TYR A 282 5.35 1.80 0.86
C TYR A 282 5.63 3.28 0.59
N GLY A 283 5.69 4.02 1.70
CA GLY A 283 5.64 5.45 1.73
C GLY A 283 6.86 6.17 1.15
N ALA A 284 6.62 7.41 0.72
CA ALA A 284 7.62 8.41 0.49
C ALA A 284 8.44 8.64 1.77
N ASN A 285 9.74 8.88 1.61
CA ASN A 285 10.60 9.33 2.67
C ASN A 285 11.03 10.77 2.37
N ASN A 286 10.89 11.67 3.34
CA ASN A 286 11.26 13.06 3.19
C ASN A 286 12.79 13.30 3.10
N THR A 287 13.58 12.24 3.09
CA THR A 287 15.03 12.30 2.94
C THR A 287 15.41 12.78 1.54
N ILE A 288 16.19 13.86 1.49
CA ILE A 288 16.67 14.49 0.26
C ILE A 288 18.15 14.21 0.07
N ASN A 289 18.94 14.28 1.13
CA ASN A 289 20.39 14.31 1.10
C ASN A 289 21.04 12.97 0.76
N ALA A 290 22.27 13.02 0.26
CA ALA A 290 23.10 11.84 0.05
C ALA A 290 23.38 11.12 1.37
N GLY A 291 23.25 9.79 1.34
CA GLY A 291 23.41 8.94 2.54
C GLY A 291 22.69 7.61 2.38
N SER A 292 22.74 6.79 3.43
CA SER A 292 22.02 5.51 3.50
C SER A 292 20.97 5.57 4.60
N TYR A 293 19.74 5.20 4.29
CA TYR A 293 18.57 5.34 5.15
C TYR A 293 17.79 4.03 5.19
N ASP A 294 17.41 3.62 6.40
CA ASP A 294 16.47 2.51 6.55
C ASP A 294 15.05 3.03 6.37
N ILE A 295 14.31 2.42 5.46
CA ILE A 295 12.92 2.74 5.18
C ILE A 295 12.07 1.54 5.54
N THR A 296 11.08 1.75 6.39
CA THR A 296 10.12 0.73 6.78
C THR A 296 8.90 0.78 5.86
N VAL A 297 8.49 -0.35 5.32
CA VAL A 297 7.20 -0.51 4.67
C VAL A 297 6.14 -0.39 5.76
N SER A 298 5.55 0.78 5.91
CA SER A 298 4.52 1.06 6.93
C SER A 298 3.25 1.58 6.28
N GLY A 299 2.13 1.42 6.98
CA GLY A 299 0.83 1.93 6.54
C GLY A 299 0.15 1.10 5.45
N ALA A 300 0.69 -0.07 5.10
CA ALA A 300 0.00 -1.02 4.25
C ALA A 300 -1.23 -1.57 5.01
N ILE A 301 -2.42 -1.29 4.51
CA ILE A 301 -3.68 -1.81 5.04
C ILE A 301 -4.26 -2.77 4.01
N SER A 302 -4.48 -4.02 4.40
CA SER A 302 -5.18 -4.98 3.56
C SER A 302 -6.68 -4.64 3.50
N GLY A 303 -7.22 -4.41 2.33
CA GLY A 303 -8.66 -4.26 2.13
C GLY A 303 -9.47 -5.49 2.47
N LEU A 304 -8.84 -6.65 2.66
CA LEU A 304 -9.46 -7.93 3.01
C LEU A 304 -9.36 -8.29 4.50
N GLY A 305 -8.58 -7.55 5.32
CA GLY A 305 -8.42 -7.79 6.75
C GLY A 305 -7.16 -8.59 7.14
N TYR A 306 -6.13 -8.65 6.29
CA TYR A 306 -4.83 -9.23 6.67
C TYR A 306 -4.07 -8.34 7.66
N ASP A 307 -3.24 -8.97 8.48
CA ASP A 307 -2.15 -8.29 9.18
C ASP A 307 -0.94 -8.19 8.27
N VAL A 308 -0.40 -6.98 8.10
CA VAL A 308 0.77 -6.79 7.24
C VAL A 308 2.00 -6.57 8.11
N THR A 309 2.90 -7.53 8.12
CA THR A 309 4.20 -7.39 8.80
C THR A 309 5.09 -6.48 7.97
N PRO A 310 5.50 -5.32 8.50
CA PRO A 310 6.39 -4.41 7.78
C PRO A 310 7.78 -5.03 7.61
N SER A 311 8.43 -4.71 6.50
CA SER A 311 9.85 -5.01 6.25
C SER A 311 10.65 -3.73 6.11
N ASN A 312 11.96 -3.80 6.39
CA ASN A 312 12.89 -2.70 6.17
C ASN A 312 13.67 -2.94 4.88
N PHE A 313 14.00 -1.89 4.18
CA PHE A 313 14.93 -1.88 3.06
C PHE A 313 15.81 -0.64 3.14
N LYS A 314 16.94 -0.63 2.40
CA LYS A 314 17.84 0.51 2.35
C LYS A 314 17.56 1.40 1.14
N LEU A 315 17.41 2.69 1.41
CA LEU A 315 17.51 3.71 0.39
C LEU A 315 18.92 4.28 0.43
N THR A 316 19.67 4.13 -0.67
CA THR A 316 20.97 4.79 -0.84
C THR A 316 20.82 5.96 -1.80
N VAL A 317 21.02 7.18 -1.29
CA VAL A 317 21.11 8.39 -2.11
C VAL A 317 22.59 8.65 -2.38
N THR A 318 23.04 8.41 -3.60
CA THR A 318 24.45 8.63 -4.00
C THR A 318 24.70 10.09 -4.31
N PRO A 319 25.90 10.64 -3.97
CA PRO A 319 26.25 11.99 -4.35
C PRO A 319 26.18 12.22 -5.87
N ARG A 320 25.69 13.39 -6.25
CA ARG A 320 25.65 13.85 -7.64
C ARG A 320 27.04 14.23 -8.12
N ILE A 321 27.42 13.84 -9.32
CA ILE A 321 28.67 14.30 -9.96
C ILE A 321 28.54 15.80 -10.25
N LEU A 322 29.46 16.58 -9.63
CA LEU A 322 29.58 18.02 -9.85
C LEU A 322 30.56 18.27 -11.01
N THR A 323 30.03 18.77 -12.10
CA THR A 323 30.84 19.23 -13.22
C THR A 323 31.17 20.68 -13.02
N ILE A 324 32.46 21.02 -12.90
CA ILE A 324 32.95 22.40 -12.79
C ILE A 324 33.46 22.84 -14.17
N THR A 325 32.99 23.97 -14.62
CA THR A 325 33.45 24.65 -15.85
C THR A 325 34.14 25.95 -15.47
N ALA A 326 35.05 26.40 -16.31
CA ALA A 326 35.76 27.64 -16.13
C ALA A 326 35.61 28.57 -17.35
N SER A 327 35.55 29.86 -17.11
CA SER A 327 35.72 30.87 -18.13
C SER A 327 36.91 31.76 -17.76
N ALA A 328 37.86 31.96 -18.65
CA ALA A 328 39.04 32.75 -18.42
C ALA A 328 38.90 34.13 -19.04
N SER A 329 39.42 35.14 -18.36
CA SER A 329 39.47 36.51 -18.87
C SER A 329 40.67 36.71 -19.79
N THR A 330 40.47 37.45 -20.86
CA THR A 330 41.59 38.00 -21.67
C THR A 330 42.46 38.93 -20.79
N LYS A 331 43.77 38.82 -20.90
CA LYS A 331 44.69 39.74 -20.24
C LYS A 331 45.65 40.40 -21.22
N VAL A 332 46.20 41.52 -20.85
CA VAL A 332 47.33 42.15 -21.54
C VAL A 332 48.63 41.47 -21.11
N TYR A 333 49.58 41.28 -22.01
CA TYR A 333 50.89 40.72 -21.73
C TYR A 333 51.55 41.40 -20.50
N ASP A 334 51.91 40.58 -19.53
CA ASP A 334 52.54 41.03 -18.28
C ASP A 334 53.77 40.18 -17.89
N GLY A 335 54.23 39.34 -18.80
CA GLY A 335 55.36 38.41 -18.57
C GLY A 335 55.05 37.20 -17.74
N THR A 336 53.79 36.99 -17.33
CA THR A 336 53.38 35.82 -16.58
C THR A 336 52.35 34.96 -17.35
N ASN A 337 52.27 33.70 -16.96
CA ASN A 337 51.24 32.80 -17.46
C ASN A 337 50.02 32.67 -16.53
N ILE A 338 49.95 33.48 -15.46
CA ILE A 338 48.82 33.42 -14.50
C ILE A 338 47.55 33.88 -15.21
N ALA A 339 46.45 33.10 -15.06
CA ALA A 339 45.16 33.42 -15.60
C ALA A 339 44.15 33.77 -14.50
N SER A 340 43.24 34.69 -14.80
CA SER A 340 42.05 34.94 -13.98
C SER A 340 40.88 34.17 -14.53
N VAL A 341 40.19 33.37 -13.69
CA VAL A 341 39.09 32.49 -14.09
C VAL A 341 37.89 32.67 -13.18
N LEU A 342 36.70 32.53 -13.76
CA LEU A 342 35.43 32.38 -13.06
C LEU A 342 34.98 30.93 -13.20
N LEU A 343 34.63 30.30 -12.07
CA LEU A 343 34.14 28.95 -12.01
C LEU A 343 32.61 28.91 -11.98
N ALA A 344 32.02 27.96 -12.70
CA ALA A 344 30.60 27.64 -12.68
C ALA A 344 30.41 26.14 -12.54
N SER A 345 29.23 25.69 -12.14
CA SER A 345 28.92 24.26 -12.01
C SER A 345 27.46 23.94 -12.31
N ASN A 346 27.19 22.64 -12.49
CA ASN A 346 25.85 22.06 -12.66
C ASN A 346 25.15 21.76 -11.33
N LYS A 347 25.50 22.48 -10.23
CA LYS A 347 24.82 22.31 -8.95
C LYS A 347 23.32 22.57 -9.07
N ILE A 348 22.53 21.98 -8.19
CA ILE A 348 21.11 22.33 -8.04
C ILE A 348 21.01 23.77 -7.56
N ALA A 349 20.09 24.53 -8.12
CA ALA A 349 20.03 25.98 -7.91
C ALA A 349 19.86 26.41 -6.44
N THR A 350 19.14 25.59 -5.68
CA THR A 350 18.88 25.83 -4.24
C THR A 350 20.04 25.47 -3.34
N ASP A 351 21.06 24.76 -3.86
CA ASP A 351 22.17 24.29 -3.05
C ASP A 351 23.26 25.37 -2.82
N SER A 352 23.79 25.37 -1.63
CA SER A 352 24.87 26.28 -1.24
C SER A 352 26.21 25.57 -1.42
N LEU A 353 26.92 25.93 -2.50
CA LEU A 353 28.27 25.49 -2.80
C LEU A 353 29.18 26.66 -3.12
N THR A 354 30.40 26.63 -2.61
CA THR A 354 31.53 27.52 -2.96
C THR A 354 32.53 26.69 -3.75
N LEU A 355 32.85 27.12 -4.96
CA LEU A 355 33.85 26.51 -5.84
C LEU A 355 35.23 27.17 -5.58
N ALA A 356 36.26 26.36 -5.61
CA ALA A 356 37.65 26.83 -5.45
C ALA A 356 38.61 26.11 -6.41
N GLN A 357 39.77 26.71 -6.64
CA GLN A 357 40.87 26.17 -7.42
C GLN A 357 42.20 26.63 -6.81
N THR A 358 43.27 25.88 -7.03
CA THR A 358 44.62 26.23 -6.52
C THR A 358 45.47 26.95 -7.54
N GLY A 359 45.16 26.88 -8.83
CA GLY A 359 45.91 27.57 -9.87
C GLY A 359 45.17 27.63 -11.19
N ALA A 360 45.38 28.70 -11.92
CA ALA A 360 44.93 28.81 -13.32
C ALA A 360 46.06 29.43 -14.15
N THR A 361 46.50 28.77 -15.19
CA THR A 361 47.61 29.19 -16.00
C THR A 361 47.36 29.04 -17.50
N PHE A 362 47.80 30.04 -18.26
CA PHE A 362 47.91 29.90 -19.71
C PHE A 362 49.01 28.91 -20.06
N SER A 363 48.94 28.32 -21.27
CA SER A 363 49.90 27.38 -21.80
C SER A 363 51.34 27.95 -21.89
N ASP A 364 51.46 29.25 -22.11
CA ASP A 364 52.70 30.04 -22.02
C ASP A 364 52.33 31.53 -21.77
N GLN A 365 53.34 32.39 -21.53
CA GLN A 365 53.19 33.80 -21.18
C GLN A 365 53.02 34.74 -22.41
N ASN A 366 53.24 34.23 -23.63
CA ASN A 366 53.31 35.10 -24.82
C ASN A 366 51.94 35.55 -25.30
N ALA A 367 51.89 36.71 -25.98
CA ALA A 367 50.71 37.21 -26.62
C ALA A 367 50.22 36.18 -27.69
N GLY A 368 48.92 35.99 -27.76
CA GLY A 368 48.27 35.05 -28.72
C GLY A 368 46.78 34.92 -28.43
N THR A 369 46.06 34.34 -29.39
CA THR A 369 44.63 34.13 -29.35
C THR A 369 44.32 32.67 -29.01
N ASN A 370 43.15 32.42 -28.38
CA ASN A 370 42.65 31.07 -28.03
C ASN A 370 43.69 30.20 -27.32
N LYS A 371 44.49 30.79 -26.44
CA LYS A 371 45.46 30.04 -25.65
C LYS A 371 44.75 29.22 -24.62
N THR A 372 45.18 27.95 -24.46
CA THR A 372 44.64 27.06 -23.43
C THR A 372 44.97 27.62 -22.05
N VAL A 373 43.92 27.68 -21.21
CA VAL A 373 44.05 27.96 -19.77
C VAL A 373 43.70 26.70 -19.02
N THR A 374 44.69 26.17 -18.28
CA THR A 374 44.48 25.00 -17.40
C THR A 374 44.18 25.50 -16.01
N VAL A 375 43.07 25.02 -15.44
CA VAL A 375 42.62 25.28 -14.08
C VAL A 375 42.83 24.02 -13.28
N SER A 376 43.61 24.07 -12.20
CA SER A 376 44.02 22.91 -11.41
C SER A 376 43.59 23.04 -9.95
N GLY A 377 43.57 21.91 -9.24
CA GLY A 377 43.19 21.82 -7.83
C GLY A 377 41.75 22.22 -7.58
N LEU A 378 40.84 21.80 -8.46
CA LEU A 378 39.42 22.01 -8.31
C LEU A 378 38.91 21.40 -7.02
N SER A 379 38.19 22.21 -6.25
CA SER A 379 37.52 21.77 -5.02
C SER A 379 36.24 22.55 -4.82
N PHE A 380 35.42 22.07 -3.89
CA PHE A 380 34.20 22.74 -3.48
C PHE A 380 33.94 22.53 -1.99
N SER A 381 33.21 23.45 -1.40
CA SER A 381 32.75 23.41 -0.02
C SER A 381 31.36 24.02 0.10
N GLY A 382 30.80 24.05 1.30
CA GLY A 382 29.49 24.64 1.56
C GLY A 382 28.53 23.66 2.20
N ALA A 383 27.37 24.14 2.63
CA ALA A 383 26.41 23.38 3.41
C ALA A 383 25.85 22.14 2.64
N SER A 384 25.79 22.20 1.31
CA SER A 384 25.31 21.11 0.48
C SER A 384 26.42 20.23 -0.10
N ALA A 385 27.69 20.43 0.33
CA ALA A 385 28.86 19.78 -0.29
C ALA A 385 28.80 18.24 -0.23
N PHE A 386 28.31 17.66 0.85
CA PHE A 386 28.20 16.20 1.00
C PHE A 386 27.26 15.52 -0.01
N ASN A 387 26.41 16.30 -0.69
CA ASN A 387 25.52 15.83 -1.75
C ASN A 387 26.21 15.71 -3.13
N TYR A 388 27.48 16.07 -3.22
CA TYR A 388 28.22 16.15 -4.48
C TYR A 388 29.57 15.43 -4.42
N THR A 389 30.07 15.07 -5.61
CA THR A 389 31.41 14.50 -5.78
C THR A 389 32.01 15.01 -7.09
N LEU A 390 33.32 15.25 -7.14
CA LEU A 390 34.05 15.50 -8.39
C LEU A 390 34.39 14.21 -9.14
N ASN A 391 34.13 13.05 -8.53
CA ASN A 391 34.44 11.74 -9.11
C ASN A 391 35.90 11.64 -9.62
N GLY A 392 36.86 12.17 -8.87
CA GLY A 392 38.29 12.17 -9.18
C GLY A 392 38.74 13.26 -10.18
N VAL A 393 37.85 14.09 -10.68
CA VAL A 393 38.22 15.21 -11.55
C VAL A 393 38.82 16.35 -10.72
N SER A 394 40.09 16.68 -10.95
CA SER A 394 40.82 17.71 -10.20
C SER A 394 41.21 18.92 -11.06
N SER A 395 40.92 18.92 -12.38
CA SER A 395 41.29 19.97 -13.30
C SER A 395 40.23 20.12 -14.42
N THR A 396 40.21 21.34 -14.98
CA THR A 396 39.42 21.64 -16.21
C THR A 396 40.21 22.58 -17.09
N SER A 397 39.80 22.80 -18.33
CA SER A 397 40.48 23.75 -19.22
C SER A 397 39.46 24.63 -19.93
N THR A 398 39.92 25.78 -20.32
CA THR A 398 39.19 26.76 -21.14
C THR A 398 40.18 27.50 -22.05
N THR A 399 39.75 28.47 -22.80
CA THR A 399 40.63 29.30 -23.64
C THR A 399 40.43 30.78 -23.37
N ALA A 400 41.47 31.55 -23.51
CA ALA A 400 41.42 33.03 -23.48
C ALA A 400 42.59 33.60 -24.31
N ASN A 401 42.62 34.92 -24.46
CA ASN A 401 43.65 35.61 -25.20
C ASN A 401 44.64 36.30 -24.26
N ILE A 402 45.92 36.40 -24.67
CA ILE A 402 46.86 37.35 -24.16
C ILE A 402 47.11 38.36 -25.24
N THR A 403 46.66 39.59 -25.07
CA THR A 403 46.87 40.68 -26.04
C THR A 403 48.26 41.27 -25.85
N ALA A 404 48.86 41.70 -26.96
CA ALA A 404 50.13 42.41 -26.88
C ALA A 404 50.03 43.69 -26.05
N LYS A 405 51.05 43.95 -25.26
CA LYS A 405 51.14 45.18 -24.49
C LYS A 405 51.61 46.31 -25.40
N THR A 406 50.94 47.47 -25.32
CA THR A 406 51.38 48.68 -26.04
C THR A 406 52.63 49.20 -25.36
N LEU A 407 53.64 49.47 -26.15
CA LEU A 407 54.92 50.04 -25.71
C LEU A 407 55.13 51.42 -26.31
N ASN A 408 55.42 52.40 -25.46
CA ASN A 408 55.82 53.72 -25.87
C ASN A 408 57.36 53.79 -25.91
N VAL A 409 57.89 54.13 -27.07
CA VAL A 409 59.32 54.23 -27.28
C VAL A 409 59.71 55.72 -27.37
N SER A 410 60.68 56.11 -26.57
CA SER A 410 61.25 57.46 -26.61
C SER A 410 62.79 57.41 -26.72
N GLY A 411 63.43 58.50 -27.00
CA GLY A 411 64.89 58.60 -27.12
C GLY A 411 65.43 58.31 -28.54
N ILE A 412 64.53 58.27 -29.52
CA ILE A 412 64.90 58.21 -30.95
C ILE A 412 65.11 59.64 -31.47
N THR A 413 66.27 59.88 -32.06
CA THR A 413 66.57 61.15 -32.70
C THR A 413 67.07 60.94 -34.13
N ALA A 414 66.69 61.88 -35.06
CA ALA A 414 67.22 61.86 -36.42
C ALA A 414 68.59 62.50 -36.43
N THR A 415 69.49 61.99 -37.25
CA THR A 415 70.80 62.60 -37.45
C THR A 415 70.73 63.55 -38.63
N ASN A 416 71.44 64.66 -38.52
CA ASN A 416 71.63 65.58 -39.67
C ASN A 416 72.40 64.88 -40.79
N LYS A 417 72.02 65.08 -42.02
CA LYS A 417 72.78 64.58 -43.17
C LYS A 417 73.14 65.68 -44.15
N VAL A 418 74.28 65.48 -44.85
CA VAL A 418 74.66 66.33 -45.98
C VAL A 418 73.79 66.04 -47.14
N TYR A 419 73.40 66.99 -47.93
CA TYR A 419 72.60 66.86 -49.10
C TYR A 419 73.15 65.78 -50.04
N ASP A 420 72.39 64.73 -50.36
CA ASP A 420 72.73 63.60 -51.25
C ASP A 420 71.68 63.30 -52.30
N GLY A 421 70.68 64.17 -52.47
CA GLY A 421 69.64 64.00 -53.46
C GLY A 421 68.52 63.02 -53.11
N ASN A 422 68.46 62.45 -51.89
CA ASN A 422 67.37 61.57 -51.43
C ASN A 422 66.81 62.06 -50.11
N THR A 423 65.63 61.50 -49.68
CA THR A 423 64.95 61.88 -48.47
C THR A 423 65.20 60.85 -47.29
N THR A 424 65.97 59.78 -47.51
CA THR A 424 66.23 58.81 -46.47
C THR A 424 66.88 59.46 -45.27
N ALA A 425 66.27 59.24 -44.07
CA ALA A 425 66.79 59.70 -42.78
C ALA A 425 67.47 58.59 -42.03
N THR A 426 68.59 58.87 -41.36
CA THR A 426 69.26 57.92 -40.43
C THR A 426 68.84 58.32 -39.03
N PHE A 427 68.45 57.32 -38.28
CA PHE A 427 68.01 57.50 -36.88
C PHE A 427 69.06 57.02 -35.89
N ASN A 428 69.25 57.78 -34.87
CA ASN A 428 70.03 57.35 -33.69
C ASN A 428 69.11 56.79 -32.65
N THR A 429 69.23 55.50 -32.38
CA THR A 429 68.46 54.77 -31.34
C THR A 429 69.25 54.54 -30.06
N SER A 430 70.46 55.11 -29.93
CA SER A 430 71.31 54.91 -28.75
C SER A 430 70.72 55.49 -27.42
N GLY A 431 69.73 56.39 -27.56
CA GLY A 431 68.97 56.89 -26.42
C GLY A 431 67.89 55.97 -25.97
N VAL A 432 67.57 54.88 -26.76
CA VAL A 432 66.62 53.87 -26.37
C VAL A 432 67.34 52.81 -25.55
N THR A 433 67.17 52.89 -24.25
CA THR A 433 67.78 51.94 -23.26
C THR A 433 66.67 51.03 -22.65
N ASN A 434 67.08 49.94 -22.03
CA ASN A 434 66.10 49.09 -21.28
C ASN A 434 65.33 49.93 -20.25
N ALA A 435 65.95 50.89 -19.61
CA ALA A 435 65.30 51.80 -18.65
C ALA A 435 64.15 52.62 -19.31
N THR A 436 64.43 53.19 -20.51
CA THR A 436 63.40 53.97 -21.23
C THR A 436 62.30 53.07 -21.77
N LEU A 437 62.63 51.88 -22.22
CA LEU A 437 61.63 50.87 -22.65
C LEU A 437 60.75 50.40 -21.51
N VAL A 438 61.31 50.12 -20.34
CA VAL A 438 60.54 49.73 -19.12
C VAL A 438 59.65 50.91 -18.68
N SER A 439 60.19 52.15 -18.68
CA SER A 439 59.40 53.36 -18.40
C SER A 439 58.29 53.58 -19.42
N GLY A 440 58.50 53.21 -20.69
CA GLY A 440 57.50 53.23 -21.77
C GLY A 440 56.48 52.09 -21.74
N GLY A 441 56.62 51.11 -20.79
CA GLY A 441 55.68 49.99 -20.58
C GLY A 441 56.22 48.59 -20.89
N MET A 442 57.51 48.42 -21.25
CA MET A 442 58.10 47.10 -21.45
C MET A 442 58.05 46.31 -20.12
N VAL A 443 57.78 45.02 -20.15
CA VAL A 443 57.85 44.16 -18.98
C VAL A 443 59.31 43.94 -18.62
N ALA A 444 59.65 44.12 -17.36
CA ALA A 444 61.01 43.93 -16.85
C ALA A 444 61.48 42.47 -17.11
N GLY A 445 62.65 42.33 -17.74
CA GLY A 445 63.25 41.07 -18.15
C GLY A 445 63.06 40.72 -19.62
N ASP A 446 62.17 41.44 -20.36
CA ASP A 446 62.07 41.30 -21.80
C ASP A 446 63.30 41.95 -22.46
N ASN A 447 63.70 41.45 -23.64
CA ASN A 447 64.74 42.01 -24.47
C ASN A 447 64.19 42.40 -25.84
N LEU A 448 64.14 43.70 -26.10
CA LEU A 448 63.63 44.22 -27.37
C LEU A 448 64.74 45.04 -28.08
N VAL A 449 64.77 44.85 -29.39
CA VAL A 449 65.62 45.65 -30.27
C VAL A 449 64.72 46.65 -31.04
N VAL A 450 65.04 47.93 -30.93
CA VAL A 450 64.28 49.01 -31.58
C VAL A 450 65.05 49.45 -32.85
N SER A 451 64.36 49.44 -33.94
CA SER A 451 64.82 50.03 -35.19
C SER A 451 63.86 51.16 -35.63
N ALA A 452 64.40 52.12 -36.25
CA ALA A 452 63.64 53.25 -36.81
C ALA A 452 63.93 53.50 -38.28
N THR A 453 62.91 53.73 -39.03
CA THR A 453 63.03 54.13 -40.46
C THR A 453 62.17 55.37 -40.68
N GLY A 454 62.61 56.24 -41.59
CA GLY A 454 61.82 57.39 -41.93
C GLY A 454 62.49 58.22 -43.04
N SER A 455 61.92 59.33 -43.35
CA SER A 455 62.40 60.20 -44.39
C SER A 455 62.23 61.69 -43.97
N PHE A 456 63.11 62.51 -44.45
CA PHE A 456 62.87 63.96 -44.42
C PHE A 456 61.67 64.32 -45.31
N ALA A 457 61.03 65.46 -45.03
CA ALA A 457 59.85 65.88 -45.74
C ALA A 457 60.17 66.27 -47.20
N ASP A 458 61.37 66.72 -47.39
CA ASP A 458 61.88 67.04 -48.74
C ASP A 458 63.39 66.70 -48.81
N LYS A 459 63.98 66.91 -50.03
CA LYS A 459 65.40 66.62 -50.29
C LYS A 459 66.29 67.80 -49.84
#